data_c771b48a8b893e752eee389414e3c0e1
#
_entry.id   c771b48a8b893e752eee389414e3c0e1
#
_cell.length_a   1.000
_cell.length_b   1.000
_cell.length_c   1.000
_cell.angle_alpha   90.00
_cell.angle_beta   90.00
_cell.angle_gamma   90.00
#
_symmetry.space_group_name_H-M   'P 1'
#
loop_
_entity.id
_entity.type
_entity.pdbx_description
1 polymer ?
#
loop_
_entity_poly.entity_id
_entity_poly.type
_entity_poly.pdbx_seq_one_letter_code
_entity_poly.pdbx_strand_id
1 'polypeptide(L)'
;MTAHTMQLGNRPCRIYGEAHAEYLLLQTTGEHELQSMESEIAAIAQSAHHFLFAAIPVESWNDELSPWEAPAVWGKESFGCNAADTLRFLTEQVIPTLKQQYPLPENVKIILGGYSLAGLFALWASTQTDLFYGVAAASPSVWFPGWMEFEQQYPMQTQRVYLSLGDKEECTKNTVMAVVGNNIRTLHSQLTARGVDCTLKWNSGGHFKDAGLRTAKAFRWAMEESR
;
A
#
# COMPACT_ATOMS: atom_id res chain seq x y z
N MET A 1 -3.68 19.89 -5.62
CA MET A 1 -2.50 19.59 -6.48
C MET A 1 -2.99 19.20 -7.87
N THR A 2 -2.29 19.62 -8.92
CA THR A 2 -2.68 19.27 -10.29
C THR A 2 -2.03 17.95 -10.67
N ALA A 3 -2.83 17.01 -11.19
CA ALA A 3 -2.32 15.76 -11.73
C ALA A 3 -1.80 15.95 -13.15
N HIS A 4 -0.80 15.17 -13.53
CA HIS A 4 -0.48 14.92 -14.92
C HIS A 4 -0.26 13.42 -15.15
N THR A 5 -0.48 12.99 -16.38
CA THR A 5 -0.24 11.59 -16.74
C THR A 5 1.18 11.46 -17.29
N MET A 6 1.92 10.49 -16.76
CA MET A 6 3.25 10.13 -17.22
C MET A 6 3.25 8.67 -17.65
N GLN A 7 3.83 8.38 -18.81
CA GLN A 7 4.03 7.00 -19.23
C GLN A 7 5.25 6.43 -18.48
N LEU A 8 5.02 5.45 -17.62
CA LEU A 8 6.07 4.71 -16.92
C LEU A 8 6.05 3.27 -17.44
N GLY A 9 7.09 2.90 -18.20
CA GLY A 9 7.07 1.67 -18.97
C GLY A 9 5.86 1.65 -19.92
N ASN A 10 5.01 0.63 -19.80
CA ASN A 10 3.79 0.47 -20.58
C ASN A 10 2.52 1.02 -19.90
N ARG A 11 2.62 1.68 -18.73
CA ARG A 11 1.46 2.10 -17.94
C ARG A 11 1.32 3.63 -17.86
N PRO A 12 0.12 4.17 -18.10
CA PRO A 12 -0.18 5.60 -17.93
C PRO A 12 -0.42 5.88 -16.43
N CYS A 13 0.63 6.29 -15.71
CA CYS A 13 0.56 6.61 -14.30
C CYS A 13 0.14 8.06 -14.06
N ARG A 14 -0.61 8.32 -12.98
CA ARG A 14 -0.94 9.67 -12.56
C ARG A 14 0.04 10.15 -11.51
N ILE A 15 0.66 11.29 -11.76
CA ILE A 15 1.66 11.89 -10.88
C ILE A 15 1.09 13.16 -10.26
N TYR A 16 1.26 13.32 -8.96
CA TYR A 16 0.82 14.47 -8.18
C TYR A 16 1.98 14.95 -7.31
N GLY A 17 2.07 16.25 -7.06
CA GLY A 17 3.01 16.79 -6.09
C GLY A 17 4.08 17.68 -6.68
N GLU A 18 5.19 17.82 -5.96
CA GLU A 18 6.21 18.83 -6.22
C GLU A 18 7.56 18.22 -6.60
N ALA A 19 8.35 19.02 -7.33
CA ALA A 19 9.63 18.60 -7.88
C ALA A 19 10.73 18.35 -6.81
N HIS A 20 10.66 18.95 -5.64
CA HIS A 20 11.68 18.82 -4.59
C HIS A 20 11.12 18.07 -3.37
N ALA A 21 10.50 16.91 -3.63
CA ALA A 21 9.85 16.13 -2.60
C ALA A 21 10.85 15.37 -1.73
N GLU A 22 10.63 15.36 -0.42
CA GLU A 22 11.38 14.54 0.55
C GLU A 22 10.85 13.09 0.59
N TYR A 23 9.61 12.90 0.15
CA TYR A 23 8.93 11.61 0.11
C TYR A 23 8.45 11.28 -1.30
N LEU A 24 8.72 10.06 -1.72
CA LEU A 24 8.13 9.46 -2.92
C LEU A 24 7.07 8.45 -2.47
N LEU A 25 5.81 8.77 -2.72
CA LEU A 25 4.67 7.92 -2.37
C LEU A 25 4.25 7.12 -3.60
N LEU A 26 4.20 5.81 -3.47
CA LEU A 26 3.80 4.89 -4.53
C LEU A 26 2.54 4.15 -4.10
N GLN A 27 1.55 4.11 -4.97
CA GLN A 27 0.31 3.37 -4.75
C GLN A 27 -0.07 2.58 -6.00
N THR A 28 -0.18 1.27 -5.88
CA THR A 28 -0.83 0.46 -6.91
C THR A 28 -2.34 0.67 -6.80
N THR A 29 -3.00 0.90 -7.94
CA THR A 29 -4.41 1.31 -7.99
C THR A 29 -5.18 0.50 -9.02
N GLY A 30 -6.41 0.13 -8.66
CA GLY A 30 -7.40 -0.29 -9.62
C GLY A 30 -8.17 0.91 -10.20
N GLU A 31 -9.09 0.65 -11.10
CA GLU A 31 -9.91 1.68 -11.74
C GLU A 31 -10.77 2.46 -10.73
N HIS A 32 -11.25 1.79 -9.69
CA HIS A 32 -12.09 2.41 -8.66
C HIS A 32 -11.33 3.44 -7.81
N GLU A 33 -10.09 3.13 -7.42
CA GLU A 33 -9.27 4.07 -6.66
C GLU A 33 -8.90 5.29 -7.48
N LEU A 34 -8.66 5.13 -8.79
CA LEU A 34 -8.38 6.24 -9.69
C LEU A 34 -9.51 7.28 -9.78
N GLN A 35 -10.76 6.88 -9.57
CA GLN A 35 -11.90 7.79 -9.56
C GLN A 35 -11.93 8.68 -8.31
N SER A 36 -11.45 8.19 -7.17
CA SER A 36 -11.41 8.91 -5.89
C SER A 36 -10.06 9.57 -5.59
N MET A 37 -9.07 9.40 -6.46
CA MET A 37 -7.68 9.81 -6.23
C MET A 37 -7.52 11.30 -5.90
N GLU A 38 -8.25 12.18 -6.57
CA GLU A 38 -8.19 13.63 -6.30
C GLU A 38 -8.54 13.97 -4.85
N SER A 39 -9.55 13.30 -4.28
CA SER A 39 -9.95 13.51 -2.88
C SER A 39 -8.94 12.93 -1.89
N GLU A 40 -8.32 11.81 -2.25
CA GLU A 40 -7.25 11.19 -1.48
C GLU A 40 -6.02 12.08 -1.41
N ILE A 41 -5.55 12.57 -2.57
CA ILE A 41 -4.41 13.49 -2.66
C ILE A 41 -4.70 14.80 -1.92
N ALA A 42 -5.90 15.36 -2.05
CA ALA A 42 -6.30 16.54 -1.30
C ALA A 42 -6.23 16.31 0.22
N ALA A 43 -6.64 15.12 0.70
CA ALA A 43 -6.55 14.75 2.10
C ALA A 43 -5.10 14.55 2.57
N ILE A 44 -4.21 13.99 1.74
CA ILE A 44 -2.77 13.91 2.06
C ILE A 44 -2.20 15.33 2.20
N ALA A 45 -2.47 16.21 1.24
CA ALA A 45 -1.92 17.56 1.18
C ALA A 45 -2.40 18.52 2.30
N GLN A 46 -3.44 18.16 3.05
CA GLN A 46 -3.92 18.98 4.18
C GLN A 46 -2.88 19.13 5.32
N SER A 47 -1.99 18.16 5.48
CA SER A 47 -1.03 18.15 6.59
C SER A 47 0.36 17.62 6.21
N ALA A 48 0.54 17.21 4.96
CA ALA A 48 1.82 16.78 4.45
C ALA A 48 2.20 17.64 3.25
N HIS A 49 3.44 18.11 3.24
CA HIS A 49 4.03 18.90 2.17
C HIS A 49 5.29 18.17 1.70
N HIS A 50 5.83 18.58 0.55
CA HIS A 50 7.08 18.02 0.01
C HIS A 50 7.03 16.53 -0.33
N PHE A 51 5.94 16.08 -0.97
CA PHE A 51 5.83 14.74 -1.51
C PHE A 51 5.59 14.74 -3.03
N LEU A 52 6.09 13.69 -3.67
CA LEU A 52 5.70 13.28 -5.01
C LEU A 52 4.92 11.98 -4.89
N PHE A 53 3.72 11.94 -5.45
CA PHE A 53 2.85 10.77 -5.41
C PHE A 53 2.68 10.20 -6.82
N ALA A 54 2.84 8.89 -6.97
CA ALA A 54 2.56 8.17 -8.19
C ALA A 54 1.47 7.10 -7.96
N ALA A 55 0.35 7.26 -8.67
CA ALA A 55 -0.68 6.23 -8.78
C ALA A 55 -0.35 5.32 -9.97
N ILE A 56 -0.10 4.05 -9.71
CA ILE A 56 0.33 3.06 -10.67
C ILE A 56 -0.84 2.12 -10.95
N PRO A 57 -1.50 2.21 -12.11
CA PRO A 57 -2.63 1.34 -12.43
C PRO A 57 -2.17 -0.11 -12.62
N VAL A 58 -2.95 -1.05 -12.11
CA VAL A 58 -2.84 -2.48 -12.39
C VAL A 58 -4.03 -2.91 -13.23
N GLU A 59 -3.81 -3.82 -14.18
CA GLU A 59 -4.82 -4.30 -15.12
C GLU A 59 -5.59 -5.48 -14.54
N SER A 60 -4.88 -6.38 -13.86
CA SER A 60 -5.45 -7.56 -13.22
C SER A 60 -5.22 -7.50 -11.71
N TRP A 61 -6.20 -6.95 -10.98
CA TRP A 61 -6.11 -6.70 -9.54
C TRP A 61 -5.70 -7.94 -8.74
N ASN A 62 -6.39 -9.06 -8.98
CA ASN A 62 -6.15 -10.29 -8.23
C ASN A 62 -4.85 -11.00 -8.61
N ASP A 63 -4.34 -10.77 -9.81
CA ASP A 63 -3.14 -11.42 -10.30
C ASP A 63 -1.89 -10.60 -9.97
N GLU A 64 -1.88 -9.33 -10.34
CA GLU A 64 -0.71 -8.46 -10.23
C GLU A 64 -0.35 -8.08 -8.78
N LEU A 65 -1.30 -8.20 -7.84
CA LEU A 65 -1.10 -7.83 -6.44
C LEU A 65 -1.00 -9.03 -5.50
N SER A 66 -1.19 -10.25 -6.00
CA SER A 66 -1.11 -11.47 -5.19
C SER A 66 0.28 -12.08 -5.22
N PRO A 67 0.86 -12.39 -4.05
CA PRO A 67 2.21 -12.96 -3.97
C PRO A 67 2.29 -14.42 -4.42
N TRP A 68 1.19 -15.16 -4.37
CA TRP A 68 1.02 -16.56 -4.82
C TRP A 68 -0.43 -16.84 -5.16
N GLU A 69 -0.64 -17.95 -5.87
CA GLU A 69 -1.97 -18.40 -6.25
C GLU A 69 -2.82 -18.73 -5.01
N ALA A 70 -4.08 -18.33 -5.05
CA ALA A 70 -5.05 -18.68 -4.05
C ALA A 70 -6.45 -18.81 -4.67
N PRO A 71 -7.34 -19.66 -4.12
CA PRO A 71 -8.70 -19.81 -4.62
C PRO A 71 -9.51 -18.52 -4.42
N ALA A 72 -10.54 -18.35 -5.24
CA ALA A 72 -11.49 -17.26 -5.08
C ALA A 72 -12.10 -17.25 -3.67
N VAL A 73 -12.10 -16.10 -3.02
CA VAL A 73 -12.69 -15.90 -1.69
C VAL A 73 -14.11 -15.35 -1.80
N TRP A 74 -14.38 -14.61 -2.87
CA TRP A 74 -15.73 -14.25 -3.29
C TRP A 74 -15.80 -14.29 -4.83
N GLY A 75 -17.01 -14.39 -5.38
CA GLY A 75 -17.18 -14.47 -6.83
C GLY A 75 -16.56 -15.75 -7.42
N LYS A 76 -15.97 -15.64 -8.61
CA LYS A 76 -15.39 -16.78 -9.35
C LYS A 76 -13.93 -16.57 -9.72
N GLU A 77 -13.40 -15.38 -9.50
CA GLU A 77 -12.03 -15.02 -9.89
C GLU A 77 -11.03 -15.42 -8.80
N SER A 78 -10.11 -16.30 -9.14
CA SER A 78 -8.99 -16.72 -8.28
C SER A 78 -7.93 -15.61 -8.20
N PHE A 79 -7.06 -15.74 -7.23
CA PHE A 79 -5.86 -14.91 -7.12
C PHE A 79 -4.72 -15.54 -7.94
N GLY A 80 -3.95 -14.70 -8.63
CA GLY A 80 -2.75 -15.13 -9.34
C GLY A 80 -1.49 -15.04 -8.50
N CYS A 81 -0.33 -14.80 -9.15
CA CYS A 81 0.97 -14.83 -8.47
C CYS A 81 1.98 -13.80 -9.03
N ASN A 82 1.50 -12.75 -9.69
CA ASN A 82 2.36 -11.80 -10.43
C ASN A 82 2.79 -10.57 -9.59
N ALA A 83 2.64 -10.60 -8.26
CA ALA A 83 3.14 -9.54 -7.38
C ALA A 83 4.65 -9.29 -7.54
N ALA A 84 5.45 -10.34 -7.83
CA ALA A 84 6.88 -10.20 -8.06
C ALA A 84 7.20 -9.38 -9.32
N ASP A 85 6.41 -9.53 -10.38
CA ASP A 85 6.55 -8.75 -11.61
C ASP A 85 6.13 -7.29 -11.40
N THR A 86 5.08 -7.07 -10.61
CA THR A 86 4.66 -5.73 -10.21
C THR A 86 5.73 -5.04 -9.35
N LEU A 87 6.32 -5.75 -8.39
CA LEU A 87 7.42 -5.20 -7.59
C LEU A 87 8.64 -4.86 -8.47
N ARG A 88 9.03 -5.76 -9.38
CA ARG A 88 10.12 -5.52 -10.32
C ARG A 88 9.84 -4.30 -11.20
N PHE A 89 8.62 -4.14 -11.71
CA PHE A 89 8.23 -2.95 -12.45
C PHE A 89 8.38 -1.67 -11.62
N LEU A 90 7.97 -1.68 -10.34
CA LEU A 90 8.16 -0.53 -9.45
C LEU A 90 9.65 -0.21 -9.24
N THR A 91 10.47 -1.21 -8.96
CA THR A 91 11.87 -1.02 -8.58
C THR A 91 12.80 -0.74 -9.75
N GLU A 92 12.55 -1.34 -10.93
CA GLU A 92 13.43 -1.24 -12.08
C GLU A 92 13.00 -0.19 -13.11
N GLN A 93 11.71 0.20 -13.10
CA GLN A 93 11.19 1.16 -14.09
C GLN A 93 10.60 2.41 -13.44
N VAL A 94 9.62 2.26 -12.53
CA VAL A 94 8.88 3.41 -11.98
C VAL A 94 9.81 4.30 -11.16
N ILE A 95 10.46 3.77 -10.14
CA ILE A 95 11.31 4.55 -9.22
C ILE A 95 12.50 5.20 -9.96
N PRO A 96 13.26 4.48 -10.81
CA PRO A 96 14.36 5.09 -11.55
C PRO A 96 13.90 6.20 -12.49
N THR A 97 12.77 6.00 -13.20
CA THR A 97 12.23 7.02 -14.10
C THR A 97 11.79 8.26 -13.34
N LEU A 98 11.10 8.11 -12.20
CA LEU A 98 10.69 9.26 -11.38
C LEU A 98 11.92 10.00 -10.81
N LYS A 99 12.94 9.30 -10.34
CA LYS A 99 14.20 9.92 -9.88
C LYS A 99 14.95 10.65 -11.00
N GLN A 100 14.81 10.21 -12.24
CA GLN A 100 15.41 10.89 -13.40
C GLN A 100 14.62 12.13 -13.84
N GLN A 101 13.28 12.06 -13.77
CA GLN A 101 12.40 13.11 -14.26
C GLN A 101 12.16 14.24 -13.25
N TYR A 102 12.31 13.96 -11.97
CA TYR A 102 12.13 14.91 -10.88
C TYR A 102 13.43 15.07 -10.09
N PRO A 103 13.80 16.30 -9.68
CA PRO A 103 14.97 16.56 -8.85
C PRO A 103 14.73 16.09 -7.41
N LEU A 104 14.54 14.79 -7.23
CA LEU A 104 14.41 14.17 -5.91
C LEU A 104 15.77 14.04 -5.25
N PRO A 105 15.86 14.21 -3.92
CA PRO A 105 17.12 13.98 -3.21
C PRO A 105 17.55 12.51 -3.34
N GLU A 106 18.85 12.26 -3.28
CA GLU A 106 19.39 10.90 -3.38
C GLU A 106 18.79 9.96 -2.33
N ASN A 107 18.61 10.49 -1.11
CA ASN A 107 18.04 9.80 0.05
C ASN A 107 16.53 9.98 0.19
N VAL A 108 15.80 10.26 -0.90
CA VAL A 108 14.33 10.37 -0.87
C VAL A 108 13.71 9.16 -0.19
N LYS A 109 12.84 9.41 0.76
CA LYS A 109 12.14 8.35 1.51
C LYS A 109 10.99 7.80 0.66
N ILE A 110 11.08 6.52 0.28
CA ILE A 110 10.08 5.86 -0.57
C ILE A 110 9.06 5.14 0.32
N ILE A 111 7.78 5.47 0.18
CA ILE A 111 6.68 4.84 0.90
C ILE A 111 5.79 4.14 -0.10
N LEU A 112 5.63 2.83 0.06
CA LEU A 112 4.68 2.04 -0.72
C LEU A 112 3.40 1.87 0.09
N GLY A 113 2.26 2.11 -0.56
CA GLY A 113 0.98 1.98 0.13
C GLY A 113 -0.13 1.51 -0.78
N GLY A 114 -1.29 1.30 -0.17
CA GLY A 114 -2.50 0.92 -0.87
C GLY A 114 -3.61 0.45 0.05
N TYR A 115 -4.74 0.19 -0.57
CA TYR A 115 -5.95 -0.30 0.07
C TYR A 115 -6.17 -1.79 -0.23
N SER A 116 -6.72 -2.54 0.72
CA SER A 116 -7.13 -3.94 0.49
C SER A 116 -5.98 -4.84 0.00
N LEU A 117 -6.10 -5.43 -1.18
CA LEU A 117 -5.05 -6.28 -1.78
C LEU A 117 -3.79 -5.48 -2.12
N ALA A 118 -3.92 -4.20 -2.50
CA ALA A 118 -2.78 -3.31 -2.69
C ALA A 118 -2.05 -3.02 -1.36
N GLY A 119 -2.78 -2.97 -0.25
CA GLY A 119 -2.19 -2.91 1.09
C GLY A 119 -1.43 -4.19 1.46
N LEU A 120 -1.97 -5.36 1.13
CA LEU A 120 -1.25 -6.64 1.27
C LEU A 120 0.01 -6.68 0.39
N PHE A 121 -0.10 -6.25 -0.87
CA PHE A 121 1.03 -6.15 -1.79
C PHE A 121 2.15 -5.27 -1.20
N ALA A 122 1.81 -4.12 -0.63
CA ALA A 122 2.80 -3.23 0.00
C ALA A 122 3.51 -3.89 1.19
N LEU A 123 2.77 -4.61 2.04
CA LEU A 123 3.33 -5.40 3.14
C LEU A 123 4.25 -6.51 2.61
N TRP A 124 3.81 -7.28 1.62
CA TRP A 124 4.60 -8.33 1.00
C TRP A 124 5.85 -7.79 0.32
N ALA A 125 5.75 -6.71 -0.46
CA ALA A 125 6.88 -6.09 -1.14
C ALA A 125 7.98 -5.68 -0.15
N SER A 126 7.61 -5.21 1.05
CA SER A 126 8.58 -4.85 2.10
C SER A 126 9.31 -6.06 2.71
N THR A 127 8.86 -7.29 2.47
CA THR A 127 9.62 -8.50 2.83
C THR A 127 10.67 -8.86 1.77
N GLN A 128 10.53 -8.35 0.54
CA GLN A 128 11.39 -8.68 -0.60
C GLN A 128 12.56 -7.71 -0.79
N THR A 129 12.48 -6.49 -0.25
CA THR A 129 13.48 -5.45 -0.40
C THR A 129 13.43 -4.45 0.75
N ASP A 130 14.59 -3.85 1.07
CA ASP A 130 14.75 -2.78 2.05
C ASP A 130 14.58 -1.36 1.44
N LEU A 131 14.20 -1.29 0.16
CA LEU A 131 14.08 -0.02 -0.57
C LEU A 131 13.02 0.90 0.03
N PHE A 132 11.97 0.33 0.65
CA PHE A 132 10.87 1.11 1.18
C PHE A 132 11.15 1.59 2.60
N TYR A 133 11.23 2.91 2.78
CA TYR A 133 11.32 3.56 4.08
C TYR A 133 10.12 3.22 4.97
N GLY A 134 8.93 3.14 4.37
CA GLY A 134 7.71 2.84 5.09
C GLY A 134 6.64 2.18 4.24
N VAL A 135 5.66 1.57 4.92
CA VAL A 135 4.49 0.94 4.33
C VAL A 135 3.22 1.60 4.85
N ALA A 136 2.35 2.04 3.94
CA ALA A 136 1.05 2.64 4.21
C ALA A 136 -0.08 1.66 3.85
N ALA A 137 -0.34 0.65 4.69
CA ALA A 137 -1.33 -0.39 4.44
C ALA A 137 -2.68 -0.07 5.08
N ALA A 138 -3.63 0.40 4.27
CA ALA A 138 -4.99 0.71 4.71
C ALA A 138 -5.92 -0.48 4.43
N SER A 139 -6.59 -0.98 5.48
CA SER A 139 -7.48 -2.16 5.42
C SER A 139 -6.89 -3.33 4.60
N PRO A 140 -5.61 -3.72 4.83
CA PRO A 140 -4.92 -4.70 4.01
C PRO A 140 -5.58 -6.06 4.10
N SER A 141 -5.55 -6.82 3.00
CA SER A 141 -6.11 -8.17 2.91
C SER A 141 -5.28 -9.22 3.67
N VAL A 142 -4.97 -8.97 4.96
CA VAL A 142 -4.16 -9.88 5.79
C VAL A 142 -4.86 -11.21 6.13
N TRP A 143 -6.07 -11.40 5.62
CA TRP A 143 -6.77 -12.67 5.58
C TRP A 143 -6.31 -13.58 4.43
N PHE A 144 -5.46 -13.10 3.54
CA PHE A 144 -4.98 -13.84 2.37
C PHE A 144 -4.33 -15.17 2.79
N PRO A 145 -4.70 -16.31 2.13
CA PRO A 145 -4.25 -17.62 2.56
C PRO A 145 -2.72 -17.74 2.63
N GLY A 146 -2.20 -18.20 3.76
CA GLY A 146 -0.76 -18.38 3.97
C GLY A 146 0.03 -17.12 4.32
N TRP A 147 -0.61 -15.94 4.34
CA TRP A 147 0.09 -14.67 4.61
C TRP A 147 0.76 -14.62 5.98
N MET A 148 0.05 -15.00 7.03
CA MET A 148 0.56 -14.90 8.40
C MET A 148 1.75 -15.82 8.64
N GLU A 149 1.73 -17.02 8.07
CA GLU A 149 2.82 -17.98 8.10
C GLU A 149 4.03 -17.49 7.30
N PHE A 150 3.77 -16.90 6.12
CA PHE A 150 4.82 -16.34 5.28
C PHE A 150 5.54 -15.19 5.97
N GLU A 151 4.82 -14.23 6.56
CA GLU A 151 5.40 -13.06 7.23
C GLU A 151 6.27 -13.43 8.44
N GLN A 152 5.94 -14.53 9.13
CA GLN A 152 6.77 -15.05 10.22
C GLN A 152 8.13 -15.59 9.74
N GLN A 153 8.17 -16.18 8.54
CA GLN A 153 9.40 -16.73 7.96
C GLN A 153 10.23 -15.65 7.24
N TYR A 154 9.58 -14.67 6.64
CA TYR A 154 10.18 -13.62 5.83
C TYR A 154 9.78 -12.26 6.39
N PRO A 155 10.46 -11.78 7.45
CA PRO A 155 10.10 -10.52 8.09
C PRO A 155 10.29 -9.33 7.16
N MET A 156 9.43 -8.32 7.33
CA MET A 156 9.54 -7.06 6.61
C MET A 156 10.87 -6.37 6.89
N GLN A 157 11.46 -5.77 5.86
CA GLN A 157 12.74 -5.06 5.92
C GLN A 157 12.56 -3.55 6.14
N THR A 158 11.31 -3.06 6.12
CA THR A 158 10.98 -1.68 6.44
C THR A 158 10.95 -1.45 7.95
N GLN A 159 11.27 -0.23 8.37
CA GLN A 159 11.27 0.16 9.78
C GLN A 159 9.97 0.83 10.22
N ARG A 160 9.05 1.13 9.27
CA ARG A 160 7.85 1.92 9.55
C ARG A 160 6.63 1.35 8.85
N VAL A 161 5.61 0.96 9.61
CA VAL A 161 4.40 0.32 9.07
C VAL A 161 3.13 0.93 9.65
N TYR A 162 2.29 1.48 8.81
CA TYR A 162 0.92 1.83 9.18
C TYR A 162 -0.04 0.71 8.81
N LEU A 163 -0.86 0.32 9.78
CA LEU A 163 -1.96 -0.62 9.59
C LEU A 163 -3.28 0.06 9.97
N SER A 164 -4.33 -0.21 9.24
CA SER A 164 -5.68 0.15 9.69
C SER A 164 -6.72 -0.88 9.27
N LEU A 165 -7.87 -0.86 9.95
CA LEU A 165 -9.01 -1.70 9.62
C LEU A 165 -10.31 -0.96 9.97
N GLY A 166 -11.39 -1.25 9.26
CA GLY A 166 -12.73 -0.83 9.67
C GLY A 166 -13.26 -1.72 10.79
N ASP A 167 -13.92 -1.13 11.77
CA ASP A 167 -14.44 -1.81 12.97
C ASP A 167 -15.55 -2.85 12.68
N LYS A 168 -16.05 -2.90 11.43
CA LYS A 168 -17.04 -3.88 10.96
C LYS A 168 -16.49 -4.87 9.92
N GLU A 169 -15.21 -4.80 9.55
CA GLU A 169 -14.66 -5.66 8.51
C GLU A 169 -14.56 -7.12 8.97
N GLU A 170 -14.22 -7.36 10.22
CA GLU A 170 -14.19 -8.72 10.80
C GLU A 170 -15.58 -9.32 11.04
N CYS A 171 -16.66 -8.52 10.94
CA CYS A 171 -18.04 -8.97 11.12
C CYS A 171 -18.65 -9.58 9.84
N THR A 172 -17.85 -9.89 8.83
CA THR A 172 -18.31 -10.52 7.58
C THR A 172 -18.75 -11.96 7.80
N LYS A 173 -19.73 -12.42 6.99
CA LYS A 173 -20.16 -13.83 6.95
C LYS A 173 -19.17 -14.74 6.23
N ASN A 174 -18.24 -14.17 5.47
CA ASN A 174 -17.19 -14.93 4.77
C ASN A 174 -16.13 -15.35 5.80
N THR A 175 -16.04 -16.64 6.09
CA THR A 175 -15.17 -17.19 7.14
C THR A 175 -13.68 -17.00 6.85
N VAL A 176 -13.26 -16.94 5.57
CA VAL A 176 -11.88 -16.66 5.19
C VAL A 176 -11.53 -15.20 5.49
N MET A 177 -12.42 -14.28 5.18
CA MET A 177 -12.18 -12.85 5.42
C MET A 177 -12.38 -12.44 6.88
N ALA A 178 -13.21 -13.15 7.64
CA ALA A 178 -13.51 -12.81 9.03
C ALA A 178 -12.28 -12.84 9.97
N VAL A 179 -11.23 -13.56 9.59
CA VAL A 179 -9.97 -13.62 10.36
C VAL A 179 -9.16 -12.33 10.30
N VAL A 180 -9.53 -11.38 9.44
CA VAL A 180 -8.77 -10.14 9.19
C VAL A 180 -8.49 -9.34 10.46
N GLY A 181 -9.47 -9.27 11.37
CA GLY A 181 -9.31 -8.56 12.65
C GLY A 181 -8.27 -9.19 13.57
N ASN A 182 -8.28 -10.52 13.69
CA ASN A 182 -7.30 -11.26 14.47
C ASN A 182 -5.91 -11.17 13.82
N ASN A 183 -5.83 -11.36 12.51
CA ASN A 183 -4.56 -11.34 11.77
C ASN A 183 -3.89 -9.96 11.87
N ILE A 184 -4.63 -8.86 11.71
CA ILE A 184 -4.03 -7.53 11.77
C ILE A 184 -3.55 -7.17 13.18
N ARG A 185 -4.26 -7.60 14.25
CA ARG A 185 -3.79 -7.44 15.64
C ARG A 185 -2.52 -8.24 15.90
N THR A 186 -2.47 -9.48 15.42
CA THR A 186 -1.29 -10.36 15.52
C THR A 186 -0.11 -9.75 14.78
N LEU A 187 -0.30 -9.32 13.53
CA LEU A 187 0.72 -8.67 12.72
C LEU A 187 1.28 -7.42 13.42
N HIS A 188 0.41 -6.53 13.91
CA HIS A 188 0.82 -5.35 14.67
C HIS A 188 1.68 -5.71 15.88
N SER A 189 1.27 -6.72 16.66
CA SER A 189 2.01 -7.16 17.84
C SER A 189 3.39 -7.73 17.46
N GLN A 190 3.47 -8.51 16.39
CA GLN A 190 4.71 -9.10 15.89
C GLN A 190 5.69 -8.03 15.39
N LEU A 191 5.21 -7.07 14.60
CA LEU A 191 6.02 -5.96 14.10
C LEU A 191 6.57 -5.10 15.24
N THR A 192 5.72 -4.76 16.21
CA THR A 192 6.12 -3.99 17.41
C THR A 192 7.17 -4.75 18.22
N ALA A 193 6.99 -6.06 18.42
CA ALA A 193 7.94 -6.90 19.16
C ALA A 193 9.31 -7.00 18.46
N ARG A 194 9.36 -6.84 17.12
CA ARG A 194 10.59 -6.79 16.32
C ARG A 194 11.22 -5.39 16.28
N GLY A 195 10.64 -4.39 16.94
CA GLY A 195 11.15 -3.01 16.97
C GLY A 195 10.76 -2.16 15.75
N VAL A 196 9.82 -2.63 14.93
CA VAL A 196 9.26 -1.82 13.82
C VAL A 196 8.39 -0.71 14.42
N ASP A 197 8.57 0.54 13.96
CA ASP A 197 7.65 1.64 14.26
C ASP A 197 6.30 1.35 13.58
N CYS A 198 5.40 0.73 14.32
CA CYS A 198 4.14 0.23 13.79
C CYS A 198 2.94 0.81 14.54
N THR A 199 1.93 1.23 13.80
CA THR A 199 0.64 1.66 14.36
C THR A 199 -0.52 0.88 13.77
N LEU A 200 -1.55 0.62 14.58
CA LEU A 200 -2.82 0.04 14.14
C LEU A 200 -3.96 1.00 14.46
N LYS A 201 -4.66 1.49 13.45
CA LYS A 201 -5.80 2.41 13.59
C LYS A 201 -7.11 1.74 13.18
N TRP A 202 -8.12 1.89 14.02
CA TRP A 202 -9.48 1.45 13.71
C TRP A 202 -10.29 2.61 13.12
N ASN A 203 -10.98 2.34 12.00
CA ASN A 203 -11.85 3.29 11.34
C ASN A 203 -13.31 2.85 11.51
N SER A 204 -14.25 3.80 11.55
CA SER A 204 -15.67 3.45 11.60
C SER A 204 -16.15 2.85 10.27
N GLY A 205 -16.86 1.71 10.33
CA GLY A 205 -17.56 1.07 9.22
C GLY A 205 -16.86 -0.13 8.60
N GLY A 206 -17.43 -0.62 7.51
CA GLY A 206 -16.93 -1.78 6.76
C GLY A 206 -15.84 -1.41 5.75
N HIS A 207 -15.47 -2.42 4.96
CA HIS A 207 -14.35 -2.37 4.02
C HIS A 207 -14.46 -1.28 2.94
N PHE A 208 -15.65 -1.00 2.43
CA PHE A 208 -15.84 -0.05 1.32
C PHE A 208 -16.07 1.41 1.77
N LYS A 209 -15.99 1.69 3.08
CA LYS A 209 -16.23 3.02 3.59
C LYS A 209 -14.95 3.85 3.62
N ASP A 210 -14.98 5.00 2.96
CA ASP A 210 -13.93 6.04 3.02
C ASP A 210 -12.52 5.51 2.66
N ALA A 211 -12.40 4.57 1.68
CA ALA A 211 -11.15 3.92 1.32
C ALA A 211 -10.01 4.92 1.05
N GLY A 212 -10.21 5.90 0.17
CA GLY A 212 -9.19 6.93 -0.13
C GLY A 212 -8.79 7.77 1.09
N LEU A 213 -9.75 8.12 1.98
CA LEU A 213 -9.41 8.85 3.20
C LEU A 213 -8.62 8.01 4.20
N ARG A 214 -8.87 6.69 4.24
CA ARG A 214 -8.09 5.76 5.08
C ARG A 214 -6.67 5.61 4.55
N THR A 215 -6.51 5.51 3.22
CA THR A 215 -5.20 5.45 2.56
C THR A 215 -4.43 6.77 2.75
N ALA A 216 -5.10 7.91 2.61
CA ALA A 216 -4.50 9.22 2.90
C ALA A 216 -3.97 9.32 4.33
N LYS A 217 -4.71 8.83 5.33
CA LYS A 217 -4.24 8.78 6.73
C LYS A 217 -2.99 7.90 6.88
N ALA A 218 -2.93 6.79 6.14
CA ALA A 218 -1.80 5.88 6.16
C ALA A 218 -0.53 6.55 5.63
N PHE A 219 -0.61 7.20 4.47
CA PHE A 219 0.52 7.93 3.90
C PHE A 219 0.96 9.10 4.78
N ARG A 220 0.02 9.87 5.32
CA ARG A 220 0.35 10.98 6.23
C ARG A 220 1.14 10.51 7.44
N TRP A 221 0.67 9.46 8.12
CA TRP A 221 1.38 8.91 9.27
C TRP A 221 2.77 8.38 8.88
N ALA A 222 2.89 7.73 7.71
CA ALA A 222 4.17 7.20 7.25
C ALA A 222 5.20 8.28 6.91
N MET A 223 4.76 9.52 6.62
CA MET A 223 5.61 10.71 6.42
C MET A 223 5.93 11.47 7.71
N GLU A 224 5.18 11.26 8.80
CA GLU A 224 5.47 11.92 10.08
C GLU A 224 6.82 11.43 10.62
N GLU A 225 7.63 12.32 11.19
CA GLU A 225 8.86 11.91 11.86
C GLU A 225 8.54 11.10 13.13
N SER A 226 9.28 10.04 13.37
CA SER A 226 9.18 9.28 14.62
C SER A 226 9.58 10.20 15.78
N ARG A 227 8.69 10.37 16.75
CA ARG A 227 8.93 11.17 17.94
C ARG A 227 9.83 10.44 18.91
#